data_6be9af818b2f0c445a0528f7a655e4d0
#
_entry.id   6be9af818b2f0c445a0528f7a655e4d0
#
_cell.length_a   1.000
_cell.length_b   1.000
_cell.length_c   1.000
_cell.angle_alpha   90.00
_cell.angle_beta   90.00
_cell.angle_gamma   90.00
#
_symmetry.space_group_name_H-M   'P 1'
#
loop_
_entity.id
_entity.type
_entity.pdbx_description
1 polymer ?
#
loop_
_entity_poly.entity_id
_entity_poly.type
_entity_poly.pdbx_seq_one_letter_code
_entity_poly.pdbx_strand_id
1 'polypeptide(L)'
;MTELAGFEGLQEQMVSWRRHLHRHPEVSFHESRTAAFVATHLQEWGIEVREHVGGHGVIGIIRGDRPGPVVMLRADMDALPIQDEKDCEYRSTVDGAMHACGHDGHTAMLLGTARYFAQHRHKLAGEIRCLFQPAEELLPGGALQVIKDGALDGVDAIYGIHLWTPLSKGTVASCAGAMMAAADDFYIDIHGKGGHGGMPQHTNDTVVAGAALVMQLQSIVSRSIDPLQPGVLTIGTIQGGAAQNVIAERCQLSGTVRTFDEHTRALMKERLHSLTEQITAAYNTKAEIKYIMGYPPVVNNKEEAARFFHEATSIFGAEQVQETPKIMPAEDFAYYLQQLPGCFMFVGAGNPEKGASFPHHHPKFDFDEDVMLSGVRLFIAMATSFAREYIHKHE
;
A
#
# COMPACT_ATOMS: atom_id res chain seq x y z
N MET A 1 6.46 24.89 -21.17
CA MET A 1 5.01 24.73 -21.40
C MET A 1 4.82 23.52 -22.29
N THR A 2 4.86 22.33 -21.71
CA THR A 2 4.67 21.05 -22.41
C THR A 2 3.18 20.89 -22.63
N GLU A 3 2.79 20.92 -23.86
CA GLU A 3 1.48 20.81 -24.50
C GLU A 3 0.38 20.17 -23.64
N LEU A 4 -0.64 20.95 -23.31
CA LEU A 4 -1.97 20.51 -22.87
C LEU A 4 -2.72 19.79 -24.02
N ALA A 5 -2.15 19.76 -25.22
CA ALA A 5 -2.64 19.01 -26.37
C ALA A 5 -2.57 17.51 -26.10
N GLY A 6 -3.72 16.86 -25.95
CA GLY A 6 -3.88 15.43 -25.64
C GLY A 6 -4.57 15.15 -24.31
N PHE A 7 -4.81 16.16 -23.49
CA PHE A 7 -5.55 16.01 -22.22
C PHE A 7 -6.95 16.65 -22.24
N GLU A 8 -7.38 17.16 -23.40
CA GLU A 8 -8.71 17.79 -23.53
C GLU A 8 -9.82 16.79 -23.18
N GLY A 9 -10.68 17.18 -22.23
CA GLY A 9 -11.78 16.34 -21.74
C GLY A 9 -11.37 15.12 -20.89
N LEU A 10 -10.06 14.88 -20.69
CA LEU A 10 -9.60 13.72 -19.93
C LEU A 10 -9.90 13.89 -18.43
N GLN A 11 -9.78 15.11 -17.90
CA GLN A 11 -10.09 15.39 -16.50
C GLN A 11 -11.55 15.08 -16.16
N GLU A 12 -12.49 15.57 -16.95
CA GLU A 12 -13.92 15.31 -16.73
C GLU A 12 -14.24 13.82 -16.86
N GLN A 13 -13.55 13.12 -17.76
CA GLN A 13 -13.73 11.70 -17.93
C GLN A 13 -13.18 10.89 -16.76
N MET A 14 -12.00 11.24 -16.23
CA MET A 14 -11.46 10.62 -15.03
C MET A 14 -12.36 10.84 -13.81
N VAL A 15 -12.92 12.04 -13.66
CA VAL A 15 -13.90 12.32 -12.60
C VAL A 15 -15.13 11.42 -12.75
N SER A 16 -15.63 11.24 -13.98
CA SER A 16 -16.75 10.32 -14.23
C SER A 16 -16.43 8.88 -13.88
N TRP A 17 -15.27 8.36 -14.28
CA TRP A 17 -14.82 7.00 -13.92
C TRP A 17 -14.64 6.83 -12.42
N ARG A 18 -13.93 7.77 -11.78
CA ARG A 18 -13.71 7.77 -10.33
C ARG A 18 -15.03 7.73 -9.56
N ARG A 19 -15.99 8.59 -9.92
CA ARG A 19 -17.30 8.65 -9.26
C ARG A 19 -18.15 7.41 -9.52
N HIS A 20 -18.01 6.78 -10.69
CA HIS A 20 -18.64 5.48 -10.97
C HIS A 20 -18.07 4.39 -10.05
N LEU A 21 -16.76 4.29 -9.95
CA LEU A 21 -16.08 3.32 -9.06
C LEU A 21 -16.42 3.57 -7.59
N HIS A 22 -16.43 4.83 -7.17
CA HIS A 22 -16.78 5.22 -5.80
C HIS A 22 -18.21 4.83 -5.41
N ARG A 23 -19.14 4.92 -6.34
CA ARG A 23 -20.55 4.49 -6.13
C ARG A 23 -20.73 2.98 -6.07
N HIS A 24 -19.81 2.22 -6.65
CA HIS A 24 -19.89 0.77 -6.78
C HIS A 24 -18.63 0.06 -6.27
N PRO A 25 -18.21 0.34 -5.03
CA PRO A 25 -16.99 -0.21 -4.48
C PRO A 25 -17.09 -1.73 -4.30
N GLU A 26 -15.97 -2.41 -4.48
CA GLU A 26 -15.81 -3.83 -4.21
C GLU A 26 -14.61 -4.03 -3.30
N VAL A 27 -14.80 -4.76 -2.20
CA VAL A 27 -13.72 -5.01 -1.23
C VAL A 27 -12.68 -5.98 -1.78
N SER A 28 -11.51 -5.99 -1.14
CA SER A 28 -10.37 -6.86 -1.51
C SER A 28 -10.78 -8.28 -1.85
N PHE A 29 -10.25 -8.82 -2.95
CA PHE A 29 -10.55 -10.14 -3.53
C PHE A 29 -11.96 -10.31 -4.13
N HIS A 30 -12.74 -9.24 -4.25
CA HIS A 30 -14.11 -9.28 -4.81
C HIS A 30 -14.32 -8.28 -5.96
N GLU A 31 -13.26 -7.73 -6.55
CA GLU A 31 -13.25 -6.61 -7.51
C GLU A 31 -13.70 -7.00 -8.93
N SER A 32 -14.62 -7.94 -9.06
CA SER A 32 -15.00 -8.52 -10.38
C SER A 32 -15.64 -7.51 -11.32
N ARG A 33 -16.50 -6.61 -10.82
CA ARG A 33 -17.14 -5.56 -11.63
C ARG A 33 -16.16 -4.44 -11.96
N THR A 34 -15.31 -4.08 -11.01
CA THR A 34 -14.23 -3.11 -11.18
C THR A 34 -13.27 -3.58 -12.27
N ALA A 35 -12.84 -4.84 -12.21
CA ALA A 35 -12.00 -5.47 -13.23
C ALA A 35 -12.66 -5.45 -14.62
N ALA A 36 -13.94 -5.83 -14.72
CA ALA A 36 -14.70 -5.81 -15.96
C ALA A 36 -14.85 -4.39 -16.52
N PHE A 37 -15.08 -3.38 -15.66
CA PHE A 37 -15.14 -1.97 -16.05
C PHE A 37 -13.81 -1.51 -16.66
N VAL A 38 -12.69 -1.84 -16.02
CA VAL A 38 -11.34 -1.53 -16.52
C VAL A 38 -11.08 -2.23 -17.84
N ALA A 39 -11.31 -3.55 -17.93
CA ALA A 39 -11.06 -4.33 -19.13
C ALA A 39 -11.87 -3.80 -20.32
N THR A 40 -13.14 -3.45 -20.12
CA THR A 40 -14.00 -2.90 -21.15
C THR A 40 -13.43 -1.61 -21.74
N HIS A 41 -13.02 -0.66 -20.90
CA HIS A 41 -12.45 0.61 -21.36
C HIS A 41 -11.13 0.41 -22.12
N LEU A 42 -10.25 -0.48 -21.63
CA LEU A 42 -9.00 -0.79 -22.32
C LEU A 42 -9.26 -1.40 -23.69
N GLN A 43 -10.21 -2.34 -23.81
CA GLN A 43 -10.61 -2.97 -25.08
C GLN A 43 -11.22 -1.98 -26.07
N GLU A 44 -12.08 -1.04 -25.60
CA GLU A 44 -12.65 0.01 -26.43
C GLU A 44 -11.58 0.91 -27.07
N TRP A 45 -10.43 1.09 -26.43
CA TRP A 45 -9.30 1.86 -26.99
C TRP A 45 -8.33 1.00 -27.81
N GLY A 46 -8.68 -0.26 -28.09
CA GLY A 46 -7.86 -1.18 -28.86
C GLY A 46 -6.55 -1.56 -28.13
N ILE A 47 -6.58 -1.58 -26.80
CA ILE A 47 -5.48 -2.05 -25.97
C ILE A 47 -5.64 -3.57 -25.79
N GLU A 48 -4.54 -4.31 -25.91
CA GLU A 48 -4.51 -5.74 -25.58
C GLU A 48 -4.70 -5.91 -24.07
N VAL A 49 -5.60 -6.79 -23.64
CA VAL A 49 -5.96 -6.98 -22.24
C VAL A 49 -5.69 -8.41 -21.80
N ARG A 50 -5.00 -8.55 -20.67
CA ARG A 50 -4.84 -9.80 -19.93
C ARG A 50 -5.62 -9.69 -18.63
N GLU A 51 -6.66 -10.49 -18.49
CA GLU A 51 -7.55 -10.53 -17.32
C GLU A 51 -7.15 -11.66 -16.36
N HIS A 52 -7.71 -11.64 -15.15
CA HIS A 52 -7.53 -12.65 -14.11
C HIS A 52 -6.09 -12.80 -13.61
N VAL A 53 -5.32 -11.72 -13.60
CA VAL A 53 -3.96 -11.70 -13.08
C VAL A 53 -4.00 -11.45 -11.56
N GLY A 54 -3.53 -12.39 -10.77
CA GLY A 54 -3.65 -12.31 -9.31
C GLY A 54 -5.09 -12.39 -8.80
N GLY A 55 -5.97 -13.05 -9.55
CA GLY A 55 -7.41 -13.13 -9.26
C GLY A 55 -8.23 -12.19 -10.14
N HIS A 56 -8.58 -11.01 -9.68
CA HIS A 56 -9.34 -10.01 -10.45
C HIS A 56 -8.47 -8.95 -11.14
N GLY A 57 -7.14 -9.07 -11.10
CA GLY A 57 -6.25 -8.09 -11.73
C GLY A 57 -6.36 -8.08 -13.26
N VAL A 58 -6.10 -6.89 -13.82
CA VAL A 58 -6.15 -6.62 -15.26
C VAL A 58 -4.86 -5.95 -15.70
N ILE A 59 -4.26 -6.41 -16.79
CA ILE A 59 -3.11 -5.76 -17.44
C ILE A 59 -3.51 -5.29 -18.84
N GLY A 60 -3.43 -3.98 -19.07
CA GLY A 60 -3.49 -3.40 -20.41
C GLY A 60 -2.09 -3.31 -21.01
N ILE A 61 -1.89 -3.84 -22.21
CA ILE A 61 -0.60 -3.88 -22.90
C ILE A 61 -0.62 -2.95 -24.12
N ILE A 62 0.24 -1.94 -24.09
CA ILE A 62 0.34 -0.91 -25.13
C ILE A 62 1.74 -0.97 -25.74
N ARG A 63 1.84 -1.47 -26.97
CA ARG A 63 3.10 -1.51 -27.70
C ARG A 63 3.30 -0.28 -28.53
N GLY A 64 4.48 0.32 -28.42
CA GLY A 64 4.92 1.41 -29.27
C GLY A 64 5.42 0.92 -30.64
N ASP A 65 5.60 1.86 -31.56
CA ASP A 65 6.05 1.59 -32.93
C ASP A 65 7.59 1.37 -33.02
N ARG A 66 8.32 1.58 -31.94
CA ARG A 66 9.78 1.45 -31.89
C ARG A 66 10.21 0.47 -30.78
N PRO A 67 11.30 -0.28 -30.97
CA PRO A 67 11.87 -1.10 -29.90
C PRO A 67 12.25 -0.25 -28.67
N GLY A 68 12.18 -0.83 -27.50
CA GLY A 68 12.52 -0.18 -26.24
C GLY A 68 12.16 -1.06 -25.04
N PRO A 69 12.26 -0.52 -23.83
CA PRO A 69 11.98 -1.25 -22.60
C PRO A 69 10.48 -1.49 -22.39
N VAL A 70 10.19 -2.38 -21.43
CA VAL A 70 8.85 -2.61 -20.90
C VAL A 70 8.71 -1.91 -19.57
N VAL A 71 7.85 -0.92 -19.48
CA VAL A 71 7.58 -0.17 -18.25
C VAL A 71 6.18 -0.51 -17.74
N MET A 72 6.10 -0.89 -16.47
CA MET A 72 4.83 -1.15 -15.81
C MET A 72 4.38 0.06 -14.96
N LEU A 73 3.10 0.40 -15.06
CA LEU A 73 2.43 1.40 -14.25
C LEU A 73 1.32 0.69 -13.46
N ARG A 74 1.27 0.89 -12.14
CA ARG A 74 0.34 0.17 -11.26
C ARG A 74 -0.65 1.11 -10.60
N ALA A 75 -1.90 0.68 -10.55
CA ALA A 75 -2.95 1.19 -9.66
C ALA A 75 -3.62 0.00 -8.95
N ASP A 76 -3.95 0.17 -7.68
CA ASP A 76 -4.84 -0.70 -6.92
C ASP A 76 -6.31 -0.43 -7.26
N MET A 77 -7.20 -1.40 -6.99
CA MET A 77 -8.62 -1.33 -7.38
C MET A 77 -9.60 -1.55 -6.23
N ASP A 78 -9.16 -2.10 -5.12
CA ASP A 78 -10.03 -2.55 -4.05
C ASP A 78 -10.54 -1.41 -3.16
N ALA A 79 -11.66 -1.67 -2.49
CA ALA A 79 -12.27 -0.82 -1.50
C ALA A 79 -12.19 -1.44 -0.11
N LEU A 80 -12.52 -0.65 0.90
CA LEU A 80 -12.52 -1.05 2.31
C LEU A 80 -13.91 -1.39 2.82
N PRO A 81 -14.03 -2.29 3.82
CA PRO A 81 -15.29 -2.61 4.49
C PRO A 81 -15.68 -1.50 5.49
N ILE A 82 -15.91 -0.30 4.96
CA ILE A 82 -16.25 0.92 5.72
C ILE A 82 -17.57 1.47 5.18
N GLN A 83 -18.49 1.88 6.06
CA GLN A 83 -19.71 2.56 5.65
C GLN A 83 -19.39 3.99 5.20
N ASP A 84 -19.76 4.32 3.98
CA ASP A 84 -19.63 5.69 3.45
C ASP A 84 -20.64 6.63 4.13
N GLU A 85 -20.14 7.62 4.86
CA GLU A 85 -20.95 8.62 5.58
C GLU A 85 -20.93 10.00 4.90
N LYS A 86 -20.47 10.09 3.66
CA LYS A 86 -20.48 11.35 2.92
C LYS A 86 -21.88 11.73 2.46
N ASP A 87 -22.12 13.03 2.37
CA ASP A 87 -23.32 13.61 1.75
C ASP A 87 -22.92 14.21 0.39
N CYS A 88 -22.84 13.34 -0.64
CA CYS A 88 -22.48 13.73 -1.97
C CYS A 88 -23.16 12.82 -3.02
N GLU A 89 -23.27 13.29 -4.27
CA GLU A 89 -23.95 12.59 -5.36
C GLU A 89 -23.31 11.25 -5.74
N TYR A 90 -22.00 11.08 -5.46
CA TYR A 90 -21.23 9.87 -5.78
C TYR A 90 -20.98 8.98 -4.56
N ARG A 91 -21.66 9.21 -3.43
CA ARG A 91 -21.61 8.34 -2.27
C ARG A 91 -21.81 6.87 -2.67
N SER A 92 -21.11 5.97 -2.00
CA SER A 92 -21.26 4.52 -2.20
C SER A 92 -22.74 4.08 -2.11
N THR A 93 -23.14 3.24 -3.07
CA THR A 93 -24.46 2.59 -3.07
C THR A 93 -24.40 1.16 -2.50
N VAL A 94 -23.22 0.74 -2.03
CA VAL A 94 -22.98 -0.58 -1.42
C VAL A 94 -22.83 -0.41 0.08
N ASP A 95 -23.76 -0.96 0.82
CA ASP A 95 -23.73 -0.88 2.29
C ASP A 95 -22.47 -1.55 2.84
N GLY A 96 -21.78 -0.85 3.75
CA GLY A 96 -20.57 -1.35 4.40
C GLY A 96 -19.33 -1.40 3.52
N ALA A 97 -19.33 -0.80 2.33
CA ALA A 97 -18.14 -0.72 1.46
C ALA A 97 -17.92 0.70 0.93
N MET A 98 -16.67 1.14 0.88
CA MET A 98 -16.29 2.48 0.45
C MET A 98 -14.84 2.51 -0.06
N HIS A 99 -14.57 3.25 -1.13
CA HIS A 99 -13.21 3.66 -1.46
C HIS A 99 -12.74 4.75 -0.49
N ALA A 100 -12.14 4.34 0.64
CA ALA A 100 -11.65 5.25 1.67
C ALA A 100 -10.12 5.41 1.65
N CYS A 101 -9.44 4.88 0.61
CA CYS A 101 -8.00 5.05 0.39
C CYS A 101 -7.64 5.76 -0.92
N GLY A 102 -8.61 5.96 -1.82
CA GLY A 102 -8.40 6.68 -3.09
C GLY A 102 -8.13 5.78 -4.30
N HIS A 103 -8.31 4.46 -4.17
CA HIS A 103 -8.05 3.48 -5.24
C HIS A 103 -8.99 3.68 -6.46
N ASP A 104 -10.18 4.23 -6.28
CA ASP A 104 -11.04 4.71 -7.35
C ASP A 104 -10.37 5.81 -8.19
N GLY A 105 -9.64 6.72 -7.54
CA GLY A 105 -8.83 7.75 -8.19
C GLY A 105 -7.58 7.18 -8.86
N HIS A 106 -6.89 6.22 -8.20
CA HIS A 106 -5.71 5.55 -8.77
C HIS A 106 -6.08 4.81 -10.05
N THR A 107 -7.18 4.03 -10.01
CA THR A 107 -7.73 3.34 -11.18
C THR A 107 -8.09 4.32 -12.30
N ALA A 108 -8.76 5.44 -11.98
CA ALA A 108 -9.13 6.46 -12.97
C ALA A 108 -7.90 7.14 -13.59
N MET A 109 -6.87 7.44 -12.80
CA MET A 109 -5.61 8.00 -13.30
C MET A 109 -4.88 7.03 -14.24
N LEU A 110 -4.84 5.73 -13.90
CA LEU A 110 -4.17 4.74 -14.75
C LEU A 110 -4.96 4.48 -16.03
N LEU A 111 -6.31 4.49 -16.00
CA LEU A 111 -7.14 4.48 -17.21
C LEU A 111 -6.85 5.70 -18.09
N GLY A 112 -6.75 6.89 -17.51
CA GLY A 112 -6.38 8.11 -18.24
C GLY A 112 -5.01 8.01 -18.89
N THR A 113 -4.04 7.44 -18.18
CA THR A 113 -2.69 7.18 -18.70
C THR A 113 -2.69 6.16 -19.83
N ALA A 114 -3.44 5.06 -19.69
CA ALA A 114 -3.58 4.03 -20.71
C ALA A 114 -4.19 4.60 -22.00
N ARG A 115 -5.26 5.42 -21.88
CA ARG A 115 -5.88 6.11 -23.01
C ARG A 115 -4.90 7.04 -23.72
N TYR A 116 -4.14 7.84 -22.96
CA TYR A 116 -3.12 8.72 -23.54
C TYR A 116 -2.09 7.93 -24.35
N PHE A 117 -1.51 6.86 -23.83
CA PHE A 117 -0.55 6.06 -24.55
C PHE A 117 -1.15 5.34 -25.75
N ALA A 118 -2.39 4.86 -25.67
CA ALA A 118 -3.09 4.26 -26.79
C ALA A 118 -3.24 5.23 -27.99
N GLN A 119 -3.50 6.51 -27.71
CA GLN A 119 -3.60 7.55 -28.74
C GLN A 119 -2.25 8.03 -29.28
N HIS A 120 -1.16 7.78 -28.51
CA HIS A 120 0.19 8.27 -28.84
C HIS A 120 1.21 7.14 -29.06
N ARG A 121 0.79 5.94 -29.48
CA ARG A 121 1.68 4.77 -29.72
C ARG A 121 2.85 5.11 -30.62
N HIS A 122 2.66 5.96 -31.62
CA HIS A 122 3.72 6.41 -32.55
C HIS A 122 4.86 7.17 -31.88
N LYS A 123 4.63 7.74 -30.68
CA LYS A 123 5.65 8.44 -29.86
C LYS A 123 6.32 7.49 -28.86
N LEU A 124 5.75 6.33 -28.60
CA LEU A 124 6.24 5.36 -27.62
C LEU A 124 7.35 4.50 -28.22
N ALA A 125 8.40 4.29 -27.42
CA ALA A 125 9.41 3.26 -27.66
C ALA A 125 9.29 2.21 -26.55
N GLY A 126 9.23 0.93 -26.95
CA GLY A 126 9.01 -0.18 -26.05
C GLY A 126 7.53 -0.45 -25.77
N GLU A 127 7.22 -0.90 -24.57
CA GLU A 127 5.90 -1.35 -24.16
C GLU A 127 5.51 -0.71 -22.82
N ILE A 128 4.27 -0.27 -22.70
CA ILE A 128 3.68 0.14 -21.41
C ILE A 128 2.69 -0.94 -20.99
N ARG A 129 2.85 -1.43 -19.76
CA ARG A 129 1.88 -2.30 -19.09
C ARG A 129 1.17 -1.53 -17.99
N CYS A 130 -0.14 -1.37 -18.13
CA CYS A 130 -0.98 -0.78 -17.10
C CYS A 130 -1.57 -1.90 -16.24
N LEU A 131 -1.02 -2.10 -15.05
CA LEU A 131 -1.47 -3.09 -14.07
C LEU A 131 -2.52 -2.49 -13.16
N PHE A 132 -3.74 -2.99 -13.22
CA PHE A 132 -4.82 -2.73 -12.28
C PHE A 132 -4.87 -3.90 -11.31
N GLN A 133 -4.39 -3.65 -10.09
CA GLN A 133 -4.12 -4.69 -9.10
C GLN A 133 -5.28 -4.85 -8.13
N PRO A 134 -5.74 -6.08 -7.80
CA PRO A 134 -6.72 -6.33 -6.74
C PRO A 134 -6.06 -6.36 -5.36
N ALA A 135 -6.87 -6.22 -4.30
CA ALA A 135 -6.60 -6.63 -2.93
C ALA A 135 -5.29 -6.06 -2.33
N GLU A 136 -5.13 -4.74 -2.36
CA GLU A 136 -4.03 -4.09 -1.64
C GLU A 136 -4.30 -4.05 -0.13
N GLU A 137 -5.54 -3.81 0.29
CA GLU A 137 -5.93 -3.48 1.66
C GLU A 137 -6.04 -4.69 2.61
N LEU A 138 -5.96 -5.92 2.09
CA LEU A 138 -6.15 -7.14 2.88
C LEU A 138 -5.04 -8.15 2.67
N LEU A 139 -4.32 -8.51 3.74
CA LEU A 139 -3.28 -9.56 3.69
C LEU A 139 -3.83 -10.89 3.15
N PRO A 140 -3.04 -11.59 2.34
CA PRO A 140 -1.62 -11.40 2.03
C PRO A 140 -1.32 -10.39 0.92
N GLY A 141 -2.30 -9.63 0.45
CA GLY A 141 -2.20 -8.72 -0.68
C GLY A 141 -2.35 -9.40 -2.04
N GLY A 142 -2.73 -8.60 -3.05
CA GLY A 142 -2.83 -9.08 -4.43
C GLY A 142 -1.49 -9.18 -5.13
N ALA A 143 -0.51 -8.35 -4.75
CA ALA A 143 0.77 -8.24 -5.45
C ALA A 143 1.53 -9.57 -5.57
N LEU A 144 1.57 -10.39 -4.51
CA LEU A 144 2.25 -11.68 -4.56
C LEU A 144 1.65 -12.64 -5.58
N GLN A 145 0.32 -12.69 -5.69
CA GLN A 145 -0.34 -13.54 -6.67
C GLN A 145 -0.17 -12.98 -8.10
N VAL A 146 -0.22 -11.67 -8.27
CA VAL A 146 0.08 -10.98 -9.54
C VAL A 146 1.49 -11.33 -10.03
N ILE A 147 2.49 -11.29 -9.14
CA ILE A 147 3.87 -11.69 -9.45
C ILE A 147 3.94 -13.17 -9.86
N LYS A 148 3.32 -14.05 -9.07
CA LYS A 148 3.28 -15.49 -9.32
C LYS A 148 2.66 -15.84 -10.67
N ASP A 149 1.68 -15.05 -11.11
CA ASP A 149 1.04 -15.23 -12.42
C ASP A 149 1.90 -14.67 -13.59
N GLY A 150 3.14 -14.25 -13.31
CA GLY A 150 4.11 -13.83 -14.33
C GLY A 150 3.85 -12.41 -14.88
N ALA A 151 3.23 -11.53 -14.09
CA ALA A 151 2.98 -10.15 -14.53
C ALA A 151 4.26 -9.35 -14.79
N LEU A 152 5.33 -9.68 -14.04
CA LEU A 152 6.62 -8.99 -14.13
C LEU A 152 7.54 -9.54 -15.23
N ASP A 153 7.16 -10.60 -15.94
CA ASP A 153 8.00 -11.21 -16.96
C ASP A 153 8.37 -10.22 -18.06
N GLY A 154 9.66 -9.91 -18.18
CA GLY A 154 10.19 -8.98 -19.17
C GLY A 154 9.95 -7.50 -18.85
N VAL A 155 9.49 -7.15 -17.64
CA VAL A 155 9.35 -5.75 -17.19
C VAL A 155 10.70 -5.22 -16.74
N ASP A 156 11.09 -4.03 -17.21
CA ASP A 156 12.36 -3.39 -16.89
C ASP A 156 12.25 -2.40 -15.71
N ALA A 157 11.08 -1.78 -15.52
CA ALA A 157 10.83 -0.86 -14.39
C ALA A 157 9.33 -0.80 -14.05
N ILE A 158 9.03 -0.45 -12.78
CA ILE A 158 7.65 -0.30 -12.30
C ILE A 158 7.46 1.00 -11.51
N TYR A 159 6.30 1.66 -11.72
CA TYR A 159 5.92 2.87 -10.99
C TYR A 159 4.50 2.76 -10.44
N GLY A 160 4.32 3.24 -9.20
CA GLY A 160 3.03 3.38 -8.53
C GLY A 160 2.82 4.80 -8.02
N ILE A 161 1.56 5.24 -7.98
CA ILE A 161 1.17 6.54 -7.42
C ILE A 161 0.07 6.31 -6.39
N HIS A 162 0.19 6.97 -5.24
CA HIS A 162 -0.87 7.07 -4.25
C HIS A 162 -1.33 8.51 -4.10
N LEU A 163 -2.63 8.75 -4.15
CA LEU A 163 -3.25 10.03 -3.79
C LEU A 163 -3.15 10.21 -2.27
N TRP A 164 -2.48 11.26 -1.82
CA TRP A 164 -2.13 11.40 -0.41
C TRP A 164 -2.73 12.68 0.21
N THR A 165 -3.81 12.54 0.98
CA THR A 165 -4.52 13.70 1.58
C THR A 165 -3.75 14.45 2.67
N PRO A 166 -2.76 13.86 3.39
CA PRO A 166 -1.87 14.64 4.25
C PRO A 166 -0.98 15.64 3.49
N LEU A 167 -0.79 15.47 2.18
CA LEU A 167 -0.15 16.46 1.31
C LEU A 167 -1.20 17.35 0.64
N SER A 168 -0.93 18.65 0.62
CA SER A 168 -1.81 19.62 -0.03
C SER A 168 -1.86 19.40 -1.53
N LYS A 169 -3.01 19.69 -2.13
CA LYS A 169 -3.20 19.78 -3.58
C LYS A 169 -2.07 20.56 -4.25
N GLY A 170 -1.59 20.03 -5.36
CA GLY A 170 -0.55 20.66 -6.18
C GLY A 170 0.88 20.22 -5.80
N THR A 171 1.07 19.52 -4.68
CA THR A 171 2.36 18.96 -4.31
C THR A 171 2.50 17.52 -4.80
N VAL A 172 3.73 17.10 -5.07
CA VAL A 172 4.08 15.69 -5.31
C VAL A 172 5.29 15.33 -4.45
N ALA A 173 5.36 14.10 -3.99
CA ALA A 173 6.44 13.69 -3.11
C ALA A 173 6.88 12.25 -3.33
N SER A 174 8.14 11.96 -3.05
CA SER A 174 8.72 10.63 -2.96
C SER A 174 10.02 10.72 -2.14
N CYS A 175 10.73 9.60 -1.97
CA CYS A 175 12.09 9.61 -1.43
C CYS A 175 12.90 8.45 -2.01
N ALA A 176 14.22 8.57 -1.94
CA ALA A 176 15.11 7.44 -2.24
C ALA A 176 15.20 6.49 -1.03
N GLY A 177 15.20 5.18 -1.28
CA GLY A 177 15.24 4.18 -0.20
C GLY A 177 13.92 3.99 0.51
N ALA A 178 13.95 3.66 1.79
CA ALA A 178 12.77 3.27 2.56
C ALA A 178 11.80 4.43 2.77
N MET A 179 10.57 4.27 2.28
CA MET A 179 9.50 5.26 2.27
C MET A 179 8.35 4.87 3.21
N MET A 180 7.83 3.63 3.10
CA MET A 180 6.74 3.12 3.92
C MET A 180 7.18 1.88 4.70
N ALA A 181 6.62 1.68 5.89
CA ALA A 181 7.04 0.62 6.78
C ALA A 181 6.56 -0.77 6.33
N ALA A 182 7.32 -1.80 6.70
CA ALA A 182 6.78 -3.15 6.79
C ALA A 182 5.71 -3.21 7.87
N ALA A 183 4.73 -4.10 7.69
CA ALA A 183 3.67 -4.31 8.66
C ALA A 183 3.52 -5.80 8.96
N ASP A 184 3.85 -6.18 10.20
CA ASP A 184 3.65 -7.55 10.69
C ASP A 184 2.68 -7.55 11.87
N ASP A 185 1.97 -8.66 12.03
CA ASP A 185 1.08 -8.89 13.15
C ASP A 185 1.54 -10.10 13.98
N PHE A 186 1.29 -10.07 15.28
CA PHE A 186 1.55 -11.22 16.13
C PHE A 186 0.40 -11.47 17.11
N TYR A 187 0.25 -12.75 17.44
CA TYR A 187 -0.68 -13.27 18.42
C TYR A 187 0.09 -14.19 19.35
N ILE A 188 -0.06 -13.99 20.66
CA ILE A 188 0.59 -14.79 21.70
C ILE A 188 -0.51 -15.33 22.61
N ASP A 189 -0.53 -16.64 22.78
CA ASP A 189 -1.48 -17.34 23.63
C ASP A 189 -0.72 -17.99 24.79
N ILE A 190 -0.88 -17.45 25.99
CA ILE A 190 -0.19 -17.91 27.19
C ILE A 190 -1.07 -18.89 27.93
N HIS A 191 -0.57 -20.08 28.18
CA HIS A 191 -1.21 -21.17 28.88
C HIS A 191 -0.53 -21.43 30.23
N GLY A 192 -1.32 -21.53 31.29
CA GLY A 192 -0.87 -21.78 32.64
C GLY A 192 -1.76 -22.77 33.39
N LYS A 193 -1.87 -22.57 34.68
CA LYS A 193 -2.80 -23.35 35.52
C LYS A 193 -3.62 -22.39 36.35
N GLY A 194 -4.92 -22.33 36.08
CA GLY A 194 -5.86 -21.52 36.83
C GLY A 194 -6.17 -22.06 38.22
N GLY A 195 -6.86 -21.26 39.04
CA GLY A 195 -7.31 -21.68 40.34
C GLY A 195 -7.84 -20.55 41.23
N HIS A 196 -7.92 -20.83 42.53
CA HIS A 196 -8.47 -19.88 43.49
C HIS A 196 -7.49 -18.72 43.76
N GLY A 197 -7.95 -17.46 43.63
CA GLY A 197 -7.13 -16.27 43.77
C GLY A 197 -6.42 -16.14 45.11
N GLY A 198 -6.92 -16.72 46.18
CA GLY A 198 -6.27 -16.80 47.48
C GLY A 198 -5.28 -17.95 47.66
N MET A 199 -5.07 -18.82 46.63
CA MET A 199 -4.16 -19.97 46.69
C MET A 199 -3.18 -19.97 45.48
N PRO A 200 -2.44 -18.87 45.24
CA PRO A 200 -1.59 -18.73 44.04
C PRO A 200 -0.49 -19.80 43.96
N GLN A 201 -0.03 -20.37 45.09
CA GLN A 201 0.99 -21.41 45.12
C GLN A 201 0.59 -22.72 44.42
N HIS A 202 -0.69 -22.89 44.08
CA HIS A 202 -1.21 -24.07 43.36
C HIS A 202 -1.47 -23.81 41.88
N THR A 203 -1.13 -22.61 41.39
CA THR A 203 -1.41 -22.10 40.07
C THR A 203 -0.17 -21.65 39.31
N ASN A 204 -0.31 -21.38 38.02
CA ASN A 204 0.66 -20.66 37.18
C ASN A 204 -0.10 -19.51 36.53
N ASP A 205 0.09 -18.30 37.07
CA ASP A 205 -0.73 -17.14 36.75
C ASP A 205 -0.40 -16.55 35.36
N THR A 206 -1.31 -16.71 34.41
CA THR A 206 -1.12 -16.24 33.04
C THR A 206 -1.31 -14.74 32.90
N VAL A 207 -2.09 -14.10 33.77
CA VAL A 207 -2.30 -12.63 33.72
C VAL A 207 -1.03 -11.92 34.17
N VAL A 208 -0.38 -12.40 35.23
CA VAL A 208 0.90 -11.85 35.69
C VAL A 208 1.99 -12.08 34.66
N ALA A 209 2.06 -13.28 34.05
CA ALA A 209 3.00 -13.58 32.98
C ALA A 209 2.79 -12.68 31.77
N GLY A 210 1.54 -12.46 31.35
CA GLY A 210 1.17 -11.57 30.24
C GLY A 210 1.55 -10.12 30.51
N ALA A 211 1.29 -9.62 31.71
CA ALA A 211 1.68 -8.26 32.10
C ALA A 211 3.20 -8.06 32.08
N ALA A 212 3.96 -9.03 32.61
CA ALA A 212 5.42 -9.01 32.56
C ALA A 212 5.95 -9.07 31.13
N LEU A 213 5.33 -9.87 30.26
CA LEU A 213 5.69 -9.96 28.86
C LEU A 213 5.43 -8.63 28.12
N VAL A 214 4.30 -7.97 28.34
CA VAL A 214 4.00 -6.63 27.76
C VAL A 214 5.14 -5.67 28.06
N MET A 215 5.58 -5.59 29.32
CA MET A 215 6.66 -4.69 29.74
C MET A 215 8.01 -5.09 29.12
N GLN A 216 8.31 -6.39 29.08
CA GLN A 216 9.59 -6.86 28.58
C GLN A 216 9.72 -6.70 27.05
N LEU A 217 8.65 -6.89 26.29
CA LEU A 217 8.65 -6.70 24.84
C LEU A 217 9.01 -5.27 24.42
N GLN A 218 8.76 -4.25 25.29
CA GLN A 218 9.17 -2.87 25.00
C GLN A 218 10.70 -2.72 24.92
N SER A 219 11.45 -3.63 25.55
CA SER A 219 12.91 -3.62 25.48
C SER A 219 13.47 -3.94 24.08
N ILE A 220 12.67 -4.55 23.21
CA ILE A 220 13.08 -4.81 21.83
C ILE A 220 13.39 -3.50 21.12
N VAL A 221 12.47 -2.56 21.14
CA VAL A 221 12.66 -1.24 20.51
C VAL A 221 13.73 -0.44 21.24
N SER A 222 13.70 -0.41 22.58
CA SER A 222 14.59 0.47 23.35
C SER A 222 16.01 -0.05 23.56
N ARG A 223 16.28 -1.38 23.40
CA ARG A 223 17.56 -2.00 23.75
C ARG A 223 18.10 -2.99 22.70
N SER A 224 17.32 -3.41 21.70
CA SER A 224 17.78 -4.43 20.75
C SER A 224 18.00 -3.91 19.34
N ILE A 225 17.26 -2.88 18.89
CA ILE A 225 17.46 -2.27 17.58
C ILE A 225 18.41 -1.07 17.67
N ASP A 226 19.07 -0.75 16.56
CA ASP A 226 19.92 0.43 16.44
C ASP A 226 19.06 1.70 16.68
N PRO A 227 19.47 2.61 17.58
CA PRO A 227 18.74 3.86 17.83
C PRO A 227 18.52 4.75 16.59
N LEU A 228 19.31 4.56 15.54
CA LEU A 228 19.15 5.27 14.26
C LEU A 228 18.17 4.58 13.30
N GLN A 229 17.73 3.36 13.63
CA GLN A 229 16.73 2.64 12.84
C GLN A 229 15.36 2.74 13.51
N PRO A 230 14.34 3.27 12.82
CA PRO A 230 13.00 3.33 13.39
C PRO A 230 12.36 1.95 13.42
N GLY A 231 11.73 1.63 14.55
CA GLY A 231 10.95 0.42 14.72
C GLY A 231 9.80 0.65 15.71
N VAL A 232 8.67 0.03 15.47
CA VAL A 232 7.50 0.07 16.36
C VAL A 232 7.10 -1.34 16.72
N LEU A 233 6.87 -1.58 18.02
CA LEU A 233 6.19 -2.76 18.54
C LEU A 233 5.05 -2.28 19.42
N THR A 234 3.83 -2.58 18.99
CA THR A 234 2.61 -2.21 19.74
C THR A 234 1.89 -3.48 20.16
N ILE A 235 1.55 -3.59 21.45
CA ILE A 235 0.60 -4.57 21.94
C ILE A 235 -0.77 -3.89 21.96
N GLY A 236 -1.65 -4.28 21.04
CA GLY A 236 -2.96 -3.69 20.86
C GLY A 236 -4.01 -4.27 21.81
N THR A 237 -3.86 -5.55 22.18
CA THR A 237 -4.78 -6.22 23.10
C THR A 237 -4.07 -7.07 24.13
N ILE A 238 -4.62 -7.15 25.34
CA ILE A 238 -4.32 -8.12 26.37
C ILE A 238 -5.63 -8.58 27.01
N GLN A 239 -5.90 -9.89 27.01
CA GLN A 239 -7.15 -10.46 27.49
C GLN A 239 -6.86 -11.68 28.36
N GLY A 240 -7.31 -11.66 29.63
CA GLY A 240 -7.14 -12.76 30.57
C GLY A 240 -8.01 -12.57 31.80
N GLY A 241 -8.48 -13.68 32.36
CA GLY A 241 -9.34 -13.70 33.55
C GLY A 241 -10.80 -13.42 33.29
N ALA A 242 -11.67 -13.94 34.17
CA ALA A 242 -13.12 -13.79 34.11
C ALA A 242 -13.70 -13.25 35.42
N ALA A 243 -13.02 -13.39 36.56
CA ALA A 243 -13.46 -12.95 37.87
C ALA A 243 -12.28 -12.57 38.76
N GLN A 244 -12.49 -11.63 39.69
CA GLN A 244 -11.46 -11.02 40.55
C GLN A 244 -10.82 -12.00 41.53
N ASN A 245 -11.44 -13.12 41.83
CA ASN A 245 -11.00 -14.15 42.76
C ASN A 245 -10.58 -15.46 42.10
N VAL A 246 -10.41 -15.45 40.77
CA VAL A 246 -10.03 -16.63 39.95
C VAL A 246 -8.75 -16.30 39.15
N ILE A 247 -7.71 -17.08 39.37
CA ILE A 247 -6.50 -17.02 38.54
C ILE A 247 -6.80 -17.66 37.20
N ALA A 248 -6.48 -16.93 36.13
CA ALA A 248 -6.78 -17.36 34.76
C ALA A 248 -5.82 -18.46 34.28
N GLU A 249 -6.36 -19.45 33.57
CA GLU A 249 -5.58 -20.49 32.91
C GLU A 249 -5.01 -20.05 31.56
N ARG A 250 -5.56 -18.96 30.98
CA ARG A 250 -5.18 -18.44 29.66
C ARG A 250 -5.11 -16.91 29.67
N CYS A 251 -4.08 -16.36 28.99
CA CYS A 251 -3.99 -14.95 28.68
C CYS A 251 -3.52 -14.76 27.24
N GLN A 252 -4.20 -13.91 26.50
CA GLN A 252 -3.94 -13.66 25.08
C GLN A 252 -3.45 -12.23 24.88
N LEU A 253 -2.41 -12.09 24.04
CA LEU A 253 -1.93 -10.80 23.56
C LEU A 253 -1.96 -10.77 22.04
N SER A 254 -2.25 -9.62 21.46
CA SER A 254 -2.04 -9.39 20.05
C SER A 254 -1.42 -8.01 19.81
N GLY A 255 -0.69 -7.88 18.72
CA GLY A 255 -0.03 -6.63 18.41
C GLY A 255 0.55 -6.59 17.01
N THR A 256 1.25 -5.51 16.72
CA THR A 256 1.81 -5.23 15.41
C THR A 256 3.26 -4.74 15.51
N VAL A 257 4.04 -5.03 14.46
CA VAL A 257 5.43 -4.58 14.31
C VAL A 257 5.53 -3.76 13.02
N ARG A 258 6.29 -2.64 13.07
CA ARG A 258 6.63 -1.80 11.92
C ARG A 258 8.13 -1.59 11.84
N THR A 259 8.70 -1.75 10.65
CA THR A 259 10.14 -1.56 10.38
C THR A 259 10.37 -1.04 8.98
N PHE A 260 11.57 -0.50 8.70
CA PHE A 260 11.92 0.05 7.39
C PHE A 260 13.03 -0.72 6.66
N ASP A 261 13.48 -1.82 7.24
CA ASP A 261 14.47 -2.72 6.63
C ASP A 261 14.29 -4.16 7.13
N GLU A 262 14.69 -5.13 6.31
CA GLU A 262 14.50 -6.55 6.59
C GLU A 262 15.40 -7.06 7.73
N HIS A 263 16.55 -6.43 7.99
CA HIS A 263 17.44 -6.83 9.08
C HIS A 263 16.78 -6.51 10.45
N THR A 264 16.31 -5.27 10.62
CA THR A 264 15.57 -4.85 11.83
C THR A 264 14.29 -5.68 12.00
N ARG A 265 13.58 -5.97 10.90
CA ARG A 265 12.36 -6.81 10.90
C ARG A 265 12.64 -8.22 11.42
N ALA A 266 13.66 -8.88 10.89
CA ALA A 266 14.08 -10.21 11.31
C ALA A 266 14.52 -10.23 12.78
N LEU A 267 15.32 -9.25 13.21
CA LEU A 267 15.76 -9.09 14.58
C LEU A 267 14.59 -8.91 15.55
N MET A 268 13.62 -8.04 15.23
CA MET A 268 12.45 -7.82 16.09
C MET A 268 11.61 -9.08 16.24
N LYS A 269 11.40 -9.82 15.14
CA LYS A 269 10.71 -11.12 15.16
C LYS A 269 11.44 -12.13 16.05
N GLU A 270 12.75 -12.31 15.88
CA GLU A 270 13.58 -13.22 16.69
C GLU A 270 13.50 -12.85 18.17
N ARG A 271 13.65 -11.57 18.51
CA ARG A 271 13.62 -11.10 19.89
C ARG A 271 12.23 -11.27 20.52
N LEU A 272 11.15 -11.06 19.76
CA LEU A 272 9.79 -11.30 20.23
C LEU A 272 9.61 -12.78 20.64
N HIS A 273 10.02 -13.72 19.79
CA HIS A 273 9.95 -15.16 20.10
C HIS A 273 10.77 -15.49 21.33
N SER A 274 12.06 -15.11 21.35
CA SER A 274 12.98 -15.42 22.44
C SER A 274 12.52 -14.85 23.79
N LEU A 275 12.09 -13.59 23.85
CA LEU A 275 11.60 -12.99 25.09
C LEU A 275 10.28 -13.61 25.53
N THR A 276 9.38 -13.94 24.62
CA THR A 276 8.13 -14.61 24.97
C THR A 276 8.38 -15.94 25.64
N GLU A 277 9.25 -16.78 25.07
CA GLU A 277 9.61 -18.08 25.64
C GLU A 277 10.27 -17.95 27.02
N GLN A 278 11.23 -17.03 27.16
CA GLN A 278 11.94 -16.84 28.41
C GLN A 278 11.07 -16.30 29.55
N ILE A 279 10.23 -15.29 29.23
CA ILE A 279 9.36 -14.69 30.24
C ILE A 279 8.26 -15.67 30.67
N THR A 280 7.60 -16.34 29.74
CA THR A 280 6.56 -17.31 30.09
C THR A 280 7.13 -18.48 30.92
N ALA A 281 8.34 -18.97 30.60
CA ALA A 281 9.04 -19.98 31.38
C ALA A 281 9.34 -19.53 32.81
N ALA A 282 9.72 -18.25 33.03
CA ALA A 282 9.98 -17.68 34.34
C ALA A 282 8.73 -17.70 35.26
N TYR A 283 7.52 -17.70 34.68
CA TYR A 283 6.26 -17.83 35.42
C TYR A 283 5.67 -19.24 35.41
N ASN A 284 6.44 -20.25 35.01
CA ASN A 284 5.99 -21.64 34.84
C ASN A 284 4.76 -21.77 33.90
N THR A 285 4.64 -20.85 32.94
CA THR A 285 3.62 -20.88 31.88
C THR A 285 4.26 -21.26 30.54
N LYS A 286 3.45 -21.49 29.50
CA LYS A 286 3.90 -21.72 28.12
C LYS A 286 3.18 -20.76 27.19
N ALA A 287 3.81 -20.42 26.07
CA ALA A 287 3.17 -19.60 25.04
C ALA A 287 3.20 -20.29 23.69
N GLU A 288 2.11 -20.09 22.94
CA GLU A 288 2.06 -20.32 21.49
C GLU A 288 2.11 -18.97 20.80
N ILE A 289 2.96 -18.85 19.77
CA ILE A 289 3.19 -17.60 19.04
C ILE A 289 2.81 -17.84 17.60
N LYS A 290 1.83 -17.04 17.11
CA LYS A 290 1.53 -16.91 15.69
C LYS A 290 2.03 -15.55 15.22
N TYR A 291 3.10 -15.54 14.43
CA TYR A 291 3.65 -14.35 13.81
C TYR A 291 3.28 -14.34 12.32
N ILE A 292 2.61 -13.30 11.87
CA ILE A 292 2.18 -13.12 10.48
C ILE A 292 3.08 -12.06 9.86
N MET A 293 3.94 -12.48 8.94
CA MET A 293 4.68 -11.55 8.10
C MET A 293 3.72 -10.94 7.08
N GLY A 294 3.53 -9.64 7.19
CA GLY A 294 2.74 -8.86 6.23
C GLY A 294 3.62 -8.24 5.15
N TYR A 295 3.25 -7.05 4.67
CA TYR A 295 3.97 -6.39 3.59
C TYR A 295 5.39 -6.01 3.99
N PRO A 296 6.38 -6.16 3.09
CA PRO A 296 7.73 -5.65 3.32
C PRO A 296 7.75 -4.12 3.26
N PRO A 297 8.86 -3.47 3.64
CA PRO A 297 8.96 -2.02 3.49
C PRO A 297 8.97 -1.61 2.01
N VAL A 298 8.31 -0.51 1.69
CA VAL A 298 8.45 0.13 0.36
C VAL A 298 9.82 0.80 0.31
N VAL A 299 10.68 0.31 -0.58
CA VAL A 299 12.05 0.81 -0.74
C VAL A 299 12.26 1.22 -2.19
N ASN A 300 12.17 2.52 -2.46
CA ASN A 300 12.35 3.07 -3.79
C ASN A 300 13.79 2.92 -4.28
N ASN A 301 13.95 2.55 -5.55
CA ASN A 301 15.23 2.54 -6.20
C ASN A 301 15.81 3.97 -6.26
N LYS A 302 17.10 4.12 -5.97
CA LYS A 302 17.73 5.43 -5.87
C LYS A 302 17.74 6.20 -7.21
N GLU A 303 17.97 5.49 -8.30
CA GLU A 303 18.01 6.09 -9.64
C GLU A 303 16.61 6.51 -10.08
N GLU A 304 15.59 5.69 -9.78
CA GLU A 304 14.20 5.98 -10.13
C GLU A 304 13.59 7.08 -9.25
N ALA A 305 14.00 7.18 -7.99
CA ALA A 305 13.67 8.33 -7.15
C ALA A 305 14.33 9.62 -7.68
N ALA A 306 15.59 9.57 -8.13
CA ALA A 306 16.23 10.72 -8.76
C ALA A 306 15.51 11.14 -10.06
N ARG A 307 15.07 10.18 -10.88
CA ARG A 307 14.22 10.41 -12.05
C ARG A 307 12.93 11.13 -11.67
N PHE A 308 12.24 10.64 -10.61
CA PHE A 308 11.05 11.31 -10.10
C PHE A 308 11.31 12.78 -9.79
N PHE A 309 12.34 13.11 -9.01
CA PHE A 309 12.63 14.49 -8.65
C PHE A 309 12.94 15.37 -9.87
N HIS A 310 13.65 14.82 -10.85
CA HIS A 310 13.94 15.53 -12.10
C HIS A 310 12.67 15.83 -12.91
N GLU A 311 11.88 14.80 -13.19
CA GLU A 311 10.69 14.92 -14.03
C GLU A 311 9.58 15.72 -13.33
N ALA A 312 9.35 15.47 -12.03
CA ALA A 312 8.36 16.21 -11.25
C ALA A 312 8.71 17.70 -11.17
N THR A 313 9.99 18.06 -10.95
CA THR A 313 10.43 19.46 -10.96
C THR A 313 10.19 20.13 -12.31
N SER A 314 10.44 19.42 -13.40
CA SER A 314 10.17 19.92 -14.75
C SER A 314 8.68 20.17 -15.03
N ILE A 315 7.79 19.36 -14.44
CA ILE A 315 6.34 19.41 -14.69
C ILE A 315 5.63 20.41 -13.78
N PHE A 316 6.00 20.43 -12.48
CA PHE A 316 5.25 21.11 -11.43
C PHE A 316 5.97 22.33 -10.84
N GLY A 317 7.29 22.49 -11.09
CA GLY A 317 8.14 23.46 -10.42
C GLY A 317 8.73 22.93 -9.12
N ALA A 318 9.93 23.41 -8.77
CA ALA A 318 10.68 22.88 -7.62
C ALA A 318 9.96 23.06 -6.28
N GLU A 319 9.17 24.11 -6.14
CA GLU A 319 8.40 24.43 -4.94
C GLU A 319 7.24 23.43 -4.65
N GLN A 320 6.81 22.70 -5.67
CA GLN A 320 5.74 21.69 -5.55
C GLN A 320 6.27 20.27 -5.34
N VAL A 321 7.60 20.07 -5.42
CA VAL A 321 8.23 18.76 -5.31
C VAL A 321 8.90 18.62 -3.95
N GLN A 322 8.50 17.58 -3.17
CA GLN A 322 8.97 17.41 -1.81
C GLN A 322 9.59 16.02 -1.62
N GLU A 323 10.59 15.94 -0.75
CA GLU A 323 11.02 14.68 -0.20
C GLU A 323 10.07 14.29 0.96
N THR A 324 9.45 13.10 0.87
CA THR A 324 8.57 12.63 1.93
C THR A 324 9.37 12.05 3.09
N PRO A 325 9.01 12.30 4.35
CA PRO A 325 9.55 11.53 5.47
C PRO A 325 9.11 10.07 5.38
N LYS A 326 9.80 9.20 6.10
CA LYS A 326 9.35 7.81 6.32
C LYS A 326 8.00 7.81 7.04
N ILE A 327 7.06 6.98 6.57
CA ILE A 327 5.73 6.86 7.16
C ILE A 327 5.43 5.41 7.57
N MET A 328 4.54 5.22 8.54
CA MET A 328 4.22 3.92 9.13
C MET A 328 3.15 3.09 8.42
N PRO A 329 2.26 3.61 7.55
CA PRO A 329 1.44 2.78 6.68
C PRO A 329 2.28 1.82 5.84
N ALA A 330 1.70 0.66 5.51
CA ALA A 330 2.31 -0.35 4.64
C ALA A 330 1.61 -0.36 3.28
N GLU A 331 2.27 -0.94 2.27
CA GLU A 331 1.78 -0.97 0.89
C GLU A 331 2.39 -2.20 0.18
N ASP A 332 1.57 -3.00 -0.47
CA ASP A 332 2.02 -4.25 -1.11
C ASP A 332 2.78 -4.03 -2.43
N PHE A 333 2.80 -2.80 -2.97
CA PHE A 333 3.70 -2.39 -4.04
C PHE A 333 5.18 -2.70 -3.72
N ALA A 334 5.50 -2.78 -2.43
CA ALA A 334 6.81 -3.18 -1.93
C ALA A 334 7.31 -4.50 -2.52
N TYR A 335 6.44 -5.47 -2.79
CA TYR A 335 6.83 -6.75 -3.38
C TYR A 335 7.37 -6.60 -4.80
N TYR A 336 6.84 -5.67 -5.58
CA TYR A 336 7.36 -5.37 -6.92
C TYR A 336 8.74 -4.73 -6.84
N LEU A 337 8.95 -3.80 -5.90
CA LEU A 337 10.24 -3.13 -5.70
C LEU A 337 11.36 -4.06 -5.20
N GLN A 338 11.00 -5.22 -4.63
CA GLN A 338 11.97 -6.27 -4.31
C GLN A 338 12.51 -6.98 -5.55
N GLN A 339 11.85 -6.87 -6.71
CA GLN A 339 12.17 -7.60 -7.92
C GLN A 339 12.61 -6.70 -9.08
N LEU A 340 12.11 -5.47 -9.12
CA LEU A 340 12.34 -4.53 -10.21
C LEU A 340 12.78 -3.16 -9.67
N PRO A 341 13.59 -2.41 -10.44
CA PRO A 341 13.77 -1.00 -10.17
C PRO A 341 12.44 -0.27 -10.34
N GLY A 342 12.18 0.69 -9.45
CA GLY A 342 10.92 1.44 -9.48
C GLY A 342 10.85 2.51 -8.43
N CYS A 343 9.75 3.25 -8.46
CA CYS A 343 9.47 4.33 -7.53
C CYS A 343 7.98 4.37 -7.19
N PHE A 344 7.68 4.42 -5.91
CA PHE A 344 6.37 4.75 -5.37
C PHE A 344 6.31 6.24 -5.07
N MET A 345 5.25 6.91 -5.49
CA MET A 345 5.16 8.36 -5.50
C MET A 345 3.84 8.81 -4.89
N PHE A 346 3.85 9.96 -4.20
CA PHE A 346 2.64 10.61 -3.71
C PHE A 346 2.23 11.78 -4.58
N VAL A 347 0.94 11.90 -4.82
CA VAL A 347 0.30 13.10 -5.36
C VAL A 347 -0.57 13.69 -4.25
N GLY A 348 -0.26 14.92 -3.83
CA GLY A 348 -0.98 15.63 -2.81
C GLY A 348 -2.43 15.88 -3.21
N ALA A 349 -3.35 15.39 -2.41
CA ALA A 349 -4.77 15.33 -2.72
C ALA A 349 -5.66 16.02 -1.67
N GLY A 350 -5.04 16.56 -0.60
CA GLY A 350 -5.74 17.30 0.45
C GLY A 350 -6.18 18.70 0.02
N ASN A 351 -7.44 19.02 0.24
CA ASN A 351 -8.01 20.34 0.01
C ASN A 351 -9.17 20.58 0.99
N PRO A 352 -8.90 21.23 2.16
CA PRO A 352 -9.95 21.50 3.15
C PRO A 352 -11.11 22.35 2.62
N GLU A 353 -10.87 23.24 1.64
CA GLU A 353 -11.90 24.08 1.04
C GLU A 353 -12.95 23.28 0.28
N LYS A 354 -12.56 22.11 -0.26
CA LYS A 354 -13.44 21.16 -0.93
C LYS A 354 -13.88 19.99 -0.04
N GLY A 355 -13.58 20.02 1.27
CA GLY A 355 -13.93 18.97 2.22
C GLY A 355 -12.97 17.75 2.18
N ALA A 356 -11.92 17.77 1.36
CA ALA A 356 -10.90 16.74 1.29
C ALA A 356 -9.85 16.91 2.40
N SER A 357 -10.27 16.70 3.65
CA SER A 357 -9.45 16.90 4.87
C SER A 357 -9.47 15.71 5.82
N PHE A 358 -10.33 14.74 5.58
CA PHE A 358 -10.37 13.52 6.39
C PHE A 358 -9.20 12.58 6.03
N PRO A 359 -8.62 11.88 7.03
CA PRO A 359 -7.54 10.95 6.76
C PRO A 359 -8.04 9.72 5.97
N HIS A 360 -7.10 9.01 5.35
CA HIS A 360 -7.37 7.69 4.77
C HIS A 360 -8.06 6.77 5.77
N HIS A 361 -8.90 5.87 5.29
CA HIS A 361 -9.72 4.92 6.06
C HIS A 361 -10.80 5.58 6.95
N HIS A 362 -11.08 6.87 6.78
CA HIS A 362 -12.18 7.54 7.49
C HIS A 362 -13.49 7.42 6.69
N PRO A 363 -14.67 7.21 7.35
CA PRO A 363 -15.97 7.11 6.67
C PRO A 363 -16.37 8.32 5.80
N LYS A 364 -15.71 9.47 6.02
CA LYS A 364 -15.90 10.70 5.24
C LYS A 364 -14.68 11.06 4.39
N PHE A 365 -13.78 10.09 4.15
CA PHE A 365 -12.62 10.31 3.29
C PHE A 365 -13.05 10.78 1.90
N ASP A 366 -12.35 11.76 1.38
CA ASP A 366 -12.41 12.22 0.00
C ASP A 366 -11.10 12.91 -0.38
N PHE A 367 -10.92 13.16 -1.67
CA PHE A 367 -9.77 13.88 -2.19
C PHE A 367 -10.19 14.89 -3.28
N ASP A 368 -9.35 15.88 -3.53
CA ASP A 368 -9.61 16.85 -4.61
C ASP A 368 -9.37 16.20 -5.98
N GLU A 369 -10.44 15.94 -6.72
CA GLU A 369 -10.41 15.26 -8.02
C GLU A 369 -9.56 15.98 -9.08
N ASP A 370 -9.32 17.31 -8.94
CA ASP A 370 -8.50 18.08 -9.88
C ASP A 370 -7.05 17.58 -9.94
N VAL A 371 -6.58 16.86 -8.92
CA VAL A 371 -5.19 16.36 -8.86
C VAL A 371 -4.94 15.14 -9.75
N MET A 372 -5.97 14.45 -10.21
CA MET A 372 -5.83 13.22 -11.00
C MET A 372 -5.01 13.43 -12.28
N LEU A 373 -5.16 14.58 -12.93
CA LEU A 373 -4.36 14.90 -14.12
C LEU A 373 -2.85 15.01 -13.79
N SER A 374 -2.51 15.44 -12.57
CA SER A 374 -1.10 15.47 -12.13
C SER A 374 -0.51 14.06 -12.05
N GLY A 375 -1.28 13.08 -11.56
CA GLY A 375 -0.87 11.68 -11.56
C GLY A 375 -0.64 11.12 -12.97
N VAL A 376 -1.55 11.41 -13.90
CA VAL A 376 -1.39 11.02 -15.32
C VAL A 376 -0.11 11.60 -15.92
N ARG A 377 0.13 12.90 -15.73
CA ARG A 377 1.35 13.58 -16.22
C ARG A 377 2.62 12.97 -15.64
N LEU A 378 2.58 12.63 -14.36
CA LEU A 378 3.72 12.00 -13.68
C LEU A 378 3.98 10.59 -14.21
N PHE A 379 2.97 9.73 -14.36
CA PHE A 379 3.12 8.41 -14.96
C PHE A 379 3.71 8.48 -16.37
N ILE A 380 3.19 9.37 -17.22
CA ILE A 380 3.70 9.56 -18.58
C ILE A 380 5.17 9.98 -18.56
N ALA A 381 5.54 10.94 -17.71
CA ALA A 381 6.90 11.44 -17.61
C ALA A 381 7.87 10.36 -17.14
N MET A 382 7.53 9.63 -16.08
CA MET A 382 8.36 8.54 -15.56
C MET A 382 8.60 7.48 -16.63
N ALA A 383 7.55 6.99 -17.28
CA ALA A 383 7.65 5.96 -18.29
C ALA A 383 8.45 6.41 -19.53
N THR A 384 8.21 7.63 -20.02
CA THR A 384 8.90 8.13 -21.21
C THR A 384 10.36 8.51 -20.94
N SER A 385 10.64 9.01 -19.74
CA SER A 385 12.02 9.32 -19.30
C SER A 385 12.83 8.03 -19.15
N PHE A 386 12.28 6.99 -18.51
CA PHE A 386 12.93 5.69 -18.41
C PHE A 386 13.24 5.12 -19.80
N ALA A 387 12.27 5.11 -20.71
CA ALA A 387 12.45 4.57 -22.06
C ALA A 387 13.53 5.32 -22.83
N ARG A 388 13.61 6.66 -22.71
CA ARG A 388 14.63 7.49 -23.35
C ARG A 388 16.04 7.15 -22.85
N GLU A 389 16.21 7.04 -21.54
CA GLU A 389 17.50 6.71 -20.93
C GLU A 389 17.94 5.28 -21.23
N TYR A 390 16.98 4.32 -21.20
CA TYR A 390 17.24 2.94 -21.53
C TYR A 390 17.79 2.79 -22.96
N ILE A 391 17.17 3.44 -23.93
CA ILE A 391 17.62 3.39 -25.34
C ILE A 391 19.02 4.00 -25.46
N HIS A 392 19.27 5.16 -24.85
CA HIS A 392 20.59 5.81 -24.90
C HIS A 392 21.72 4.97 -24.27
N LYS A 393 21.41 4.13 -23.28
CA LYS A 393 22.38 3.21 -22.67
C LYS A 393 22.67 1.96 -23.51
N HIS A 394 21.79 1.63 -24.48
CA HIS A 394 21.89 0.40 -25.29
C HIS A 394 22.19 0.68 -26.78
N GLU A 395 22.24 1.93 -27.20
CA GLU A 395 22.83 2.42 -28.46
C GLU A 395 24.35 2.64 -28.32
#